data_53449e2c75349e6fd05309a8c5cec220
#
_entry.id   53449e2c75349e6fd05309a8c5cec220
#
_cell.length_a   1.000
_cell.length_b   1.000
_cell.length_c   1.000
_cell.angle_alpha   90.00
_cell.angle_beta   90.00
_cell.angle_gamma   90.00
#
_symmetry.space_group_name_H-M   'P 1'
#
loop_
_entity.id
_entity.type
_entity.pdbx_description
1 polymer ?
#
loop_
_entity_poly.entity_id
_entity_poly.type
_entity_poly.pdbx_seq_one_letter_code
_entity_poly.pdbx_strand_id
1 'polypeptide(L)'
;MNLKIFSLFILILGSFTAYSMENRKVFNIKNEWSIKLPKNWLEKRDEVDGHHVYYPPGNNLIIRASSFYIFRDLENGSKIIAPVDDLYEIFDKSFKNIDLGNNKKLEEKKLNLNNFKIENFKHKCYEYDYYEDNEKTYSISCGIMTEGYLLIINFYSASRDEVENAIKYIYSVEKIN
;
A
#
# COMPACT_ATOMS: atom_id res chain seq x y z
N MET A 1 3.85 10.19 -46.70
CA MET A 1 4.07 9.52 -45.42
C MET A 1 2.76 8.91 -44.98
N ASN A 2 2.67 7.57 -44.91
CA ASN A 2 1.43 6.82 -44.96
C ASN A 2 0.57 6.93 -43.68
N LEU A 3 -0.57 7.57 -43.78
CA LEU A 3 -1.58 7.72 -42.71
C LEU A 3 -2.02 6.36 -42.11
N LYS A 4 -1.91 5.26 -42.88
CA LYS A 4 -2.25 3.90 -42.45
C LYS A 4 -1.32 3.31 -41.38
N ILE A 5 -0.04 3.74 -41.34
CA ILE A 5 0.93 3.25 -40.34
C ILE A 5 0.66 3.91 -38.97
N PHE A 6 0.22 5.17 -38.97
CA PHE A 6 -0.09 5.89 -37.73
C PHE A 6 -1.35 5.32 -37.03
N SER A 7 -2.35 4.91 -37.82
CA SER A 7 -3.58 4.31 -37.27
C SER A 7 -3.35 2.92 -36.65
N LEU A 8 -2.41 2.14 -37.20
CA LEU A 8 -2.03 0.84 -36.66
C LEU A 8 -1.27 0.95 -35.33
N PHE A 9 -0.41 1.97 -35.19
CA PHE A 9 0.36 2.20 -33.96
C PHE A 9 -0.54 2.62 -32.78
N ILE A 10 -1.57 3.43 -33.03
CA ILE A 10 -2.54 3.85 -32.00
C ILE A 10 -3.40 2.65 -31.54
N LEU A 11 -3.77 1.73 -32.45
CA LEU A 11 -4.50 0.52 -32.11
C LEU A 11 -3.68 -0.47 -31.25
N ILE A 12 -2.36 -0.57 -31.50
CA ILE A 12 -1.46 -1.43 -30.72
C ILE A 12 -1.25 -0.85 -29.32
N LEU A 13 -1.07 0.46 -29.17
CA LEU A 13 -0.91 1.11 -27.86
C LEU A 13 -2.20 1.06 -27.02
N GLY A 14 -3.37 1.19 -27.66
CA GLY A 14 -4.67 1.07 -27.00
C GLY A 14 -4.96 -0.35 -26.47
N SER A 15 -4.51 -1.38 -27.20
CA SER A 15 -4.69 -2.77 -26.80
C SER A 15 -3.76 -3.18 -25.63
N PHE A 16 -2.57 -2.59 -25.52
CA PHE A 16 -1.67 -2.86 -24.37
C PHE A 16 -2.18 -2.30 -23.06
N THR A 17 -2.83 -1.14 -23.07
CA THR A 17 -3.42 -0.55 -21.85
C THR A 17 -4.70 -1.27 -21.42
N ALA A 18 -5.54 -1.73 -22.36
CA ALA A 18 -6.74 -2.50 -22.05
C ALA A 18 -6.42 -3.90 -21.51
N TYR A 19 -5.39 -4.57 -22.05
CA TYR A 19 -5.00 -5.91 -21.60
C TYR A 19 -4.48 -5.95 -20.16
N SER A 20 -3.90 -4.85 -19.66
CA SER A 20 -3.42 -4.77 -18.28
C SER A 20 -4.54 -4.62 -17.24
N MET A 21 -5.74 -4.15 -17.63
CA MET A 21 -6.87 -3.96 -16.71
C MET A 21 -7.72 -5.22 -16.51
N GLU A 22 -7.84 -6.09 -17.51
CA GLU A 22 -8.70 -7.29 -17.44
C GLU A 22 -8.17 -8.43 -16.57
N ASN A 23 -6.89 -8.42 -16.18
CA ASN A 23 -6.25 -9.52 -15.46
C ASN A 23 -6.00 -9.22 -13.96
N ARG A 24 -6.93 -8.49 -13.31
CA ARG A 24 -6.84 -8.21 -11.88
C ARG A 24 -7.85 -9.05 -11.10
N LYS A 25 -7.46 -9.44 -9.87
CA LYS A 25 -8.30 -10.08 -8.87
C LYS A 25 -8.49 -9.12 -7.69
N VAL A 26 -9.68 -9.12 -7.11
CA VAL A 26 -9.98 -8.38 -5.88
C VAL A 26 -9.59 -9.26 -4.70
N PHE A 27 -8.80 -8.69 -3.79
CA PHE A 27 -8.44 -9.28 -2.51
C PHE A 27 -9.08 -8.46 -1.39
N ASN A 28 -9.73 -9.14 -0.44
CA ASN A 28 -10.40 -8.52 0.69
C ASN A 28 -9.47 -8.53 1.92
N ILE A 29 -9.34 -7.38 2.58
CA ILE A 29 -8.56 -7.19 3.80
C ILE A 29 -9.56 -7.07 4.95
N LYS A 30 -9.65 -8.11 5.79
CA LYS A 30 -10.58 -8.23 6.94
C LYS A 30 -12.07 -7.96 6.60
N ASN A 31 -12.49 -8.13 5.36
CA ASN A 31 -13.82 -7.75 4.87
C ASN A 31 -14.17 -6.26 5.04
N GLU A 32 -13.19 -5.42 5.28
CA GLU A 32 -13.34 -3.97 5.48
C GLU A 32 -12.84 -3.17 4.28
N TRP A 33 -11.81 -3.69 3.64
CA TRP A 33 -11.15 -3.07 2.50
C TRP A 33 -10.93 -4.05 1.38
N SER A 34 -10.80 -3.55 0.18
CA SER A 34 -10.36 -4.34 -0.98
C SER A 34 -9.21 -3.68 -1.71
N ILE A 35 -8.38 -4.52 -2.36
CA ILE A 35 -7.29 -4.10 -3.23
C ILE A 35 -7.31 -4.95 -4.50
N LYS A 36 -7.07 -4.34 -5.66
CA LYS A 36 -7.02 -5.02 -6.96
C LYS A 36 -5.57 -5.29 -7.35
N LEU A 37 -5.16 -6.55 -7.32
CA LEU A 37 -3.82 -7.02 -7.70
C LEU A 37 -3.90 -7.94 -8.92
N PRO A 38 -2.77 -8.19 -9.64
CA PRO A 38 -2.74 -9.16 -10.73
C PRO A 38 -3.27 -10.53 -10.30
N LYS A 39 -3.97 -11.25 -11.21
CA LYS A 39 -4.62 -12.54 -10.90
C LYS A 39 -3.66 -13.64 -10.44
N ASN A 40 -2.43 -13.59 -10.92
CA ASN A 40 -1.40 -14.57 -10.60
C ASN A 40 -0.71 -14.34 -9.26
N TRP A 41 -1.07 -13.26 -8.54
CA TRP A 41 -0.52 -13.02 -7.22
C TRP A 41 -1.10 -13.99 -6.20
N LEU A 42 -0.24 -14.38 -5.26
CA LEU A 42 -0.59 -15.28 -4.17
C LEU A 42 -0.91 -14.46 -2.92
N GLU A 43 -1.82 -14.98 -2.11
CA GLU A 43 -2.17 -14.43 -0.80
C GLU A 43 -1.78 -15.43 0.27
N LYS A 44 -1.11 -14.94 1.32
CA LYS A 44 -0.92 -15.64 2.57
C LYS A 44 -1.50 -14.80 3.69
N ARG A 45 -2.27 -15.39 4.58
CA ARG A 45 -2.69 -14.77 5.83
C ARG A 45 -1.68 -15.14 6.91
N ASP A 46 -1.23 -14.14 7.64
CA ASP A 46 -0.48 -14.35 8.86
C ASP A 46 -1.49 -14.64 9.97
N GLU A 47 -1.51 -15.88 10.47
CA GLU A 47 -2.47 -16.31 11.47
C GLU A 47 -2.22 -15.64 12.84
N VAL A 48 -0.97 -15.25 13.12
CA VAL A 48 -0.59 -14.66 14.41
C VAL A 48 -0.97 -13.19 14.46
N ASP A 49 -0.64 -12.42 13.42
CA ASP A 49 -0.80 -10.96 13.41
C ASP A 49 -2.04 -10.50 12.62
N GLY A 50 -2.73 -11.43 11.93
CA GLY A 50 -3.91 -11.12 11.12
C GLY A 50 -3.60 -10.23 9.90
N HIS A 51 -2.33 -10.20 9.46
CA HIS A 51 -1.91 -9.49 8.27
C HIS A 51 -2.24 -10.27 7.00
N HIS A 52 -2.57 -9.55 5.95
CA HIS A 52 -2.69 -10.09 4.60
C HIS A 52 -1.39 -9.82 3.85
N VAL A 53 -0.75 -10.86 3.35
CA VAL A 53 0.51 -10.78 2.61
C VAL A 53 0.28 -11.22 1.18
N TYR A 54 0.63 -10.36 0.24
CA TYR A 54 0.49 -10.61 -1.20
C TYR A 54 1.86 -10.59 -1.86
N TYR A 55 2.10 -11.50 -2.78
CA TYR A 55 3.37 -11.59 -3.50
C TYR A 55 3.17 -12.14 -4.90
N PRO A 56 3.90 -11.61 -5.90
CA PRO A 56 3.93 -12.15 -7.25
C PRO A 56 4.74 -13.44 -7.27
N PRO A 57 4.42 -14.42 -8.14
CA PRO A 57 5.22 -15.61 -8.28
C PRO A 57 6.62 -15.27 -8.82
N GLY A 58 7.65 -15.82 -8.17
CA GLY A 58 9.05 -15.69 -8.61
C GLY A 58 9.70 -14.33 -8.42
N ASN A 59 9.14 -13.46 -7.56
CA ASN A 59 9.64 -12.11 -7.29
C ASN A 59 9.82 -11.90 -5.78
N ASN A 60 10.70 -10.97 -5.40
CA ASN A 60 11.00 -10.62 -4.00
C ASN A 60 10.11 -9.51 -3.46
N LEU A 61 9.19 -8.98 -4.28
CA LEU A 61 8.22 -7.96 -3.85
C LEU A 61 7.19 -8.59 -2.91
N ILE A 62 7.00 -7.95 -1.77
CA ILE A 62 5.97 -8.31 -0.79
C ILE A 62 5.09 -7.09 -0.55
N ILE A 63 3.77 -7.29 -0.59
CA ILE A 63 2.80 -6.31 -0.09
C ILE A 63 2.16 -6.87 1.17
N ARG A 64 2.27 -6.15 2.29
CA ARG A 64 1.62 -6.49 3.55
C ARG A 64 0.55 -5.47 3.88
N ALA A 65 -0.67 -5.92 4.11
CA ALA A 65 -1.81 -5.06 4.43
C ALA A 65 -2.41 -5.42 5.79
N SER A 66 -2.74 -4.40 6.57
CA SER A 66 -3.31 -4.53 7.90
C SER A 66 -4.39 -3.47 8.12
N SER A 67 -5.56 -3.87 8.59
CA SER A 67 -6.65 -2.95 8.92
C SER A 67 -6.86 -2.92 10.43
N PHE A 68 -7.05 -1.72 10.96
CA PHE A 68 -7.29 -1.43 12.36
C PHE A 68 -8.56 -0.61 12.50
N TYR A 69 -9.43 -1.02 13.43
CA TYR A 69 -10.56 -0.22 13.87
C TYR A 69 -10.21 0.44 15.20
N ILE A 70 -10.24 1.76 15.26
CA ILE A 70 -9.67 2.54 16.35
C ILE A 70 -10.75 3.40 16.99
N PHE A 71 -10.81 3.33 18.32
CA PHE A 71 -11.63 4.21 19.17
C PHE A 71 -10.73 5.22 19.88
N ARG A 72 -11.28 6.40 20.14
CA ARG A 72 -10.71 7.39 21.03
C ARG A 72 -11.46 7.34 22.38
N ASP A 73 -10.70 7.25 23.47
CA ASP A 73 -11.25 7.36 24.81
C ASP A 73 -11.51 8.84 25.15
N LEU A 74 -12.66 9.13 25.74
CA LEU A 74 -12.99 10.45 26.26
C LEU A 74 -12.72 10.52 27.77
N GLU A 75 -12.54 11.75 28.30
CA GLU A 75 -12.27 11.98 29.73
C GLU A 75 -13.35 11.41 30.66
N ASN A 76 -14.58 11.31 30.20
CA ASN A 76 -15.70 10.70 30.94
C ASN A 76 -15.73 9.16 30.89
N GLY A 77 -14.71 8.51 30.29
CA GLY A 77 -14.59 7.06 30.14
C GLY A 77 -15.42 6.46 29.01
N SER A 78 -16.16 7.27 28.23
CA SER A 78 -16.85 6.79 27.04
C SER A 78 -15.86 6.69 25.86
N LYS A 79 -16.23 5.91 24.82
CA LYS A 79 -15.45 5.75 23.58
C LYS A 79 -16.21 6.31 22.40
N ILE A 80 -15.51 6.99 21.54
CA ILE A 80 -16.03 7.42 20.23
C ILE A 80 -15.18 6.82 19.11
N ILE A 81 -15.75 6.73 17.93
CA ILE A 81 -15.02 6.38 16.72
C ILE A 81 -13.91 7.44 16.51
N ALA A 82 -12.68 6.99 16.29
CA ALA A 82 -11.55 7.90 16.12
C ALA A 82 -11.72 8.77 14.86
N PRO A 83 -11.64 10.10 14.97
CA PRO A 83 -11.63 10.99 13.82
C PRO A 83 -10.45 10.71 12.89
N VAL A 84 -10.60 11.03 11.62
CA VAL A 84 -9.56 10.82 10.59
C VAL A 84 -8.24 11.52 10.94
N ASP A 85 -8.31 12.70 11.58
CA ASP A 85 -7.11 13.45 11.97
C ASP A 85 -6.33 12.75 13.10
N ASP A 86 -7.02 12.13 14.05
CA ASP A 86 -6.38 11.32 15.10
C ASP A 86 -5.64 10.12 14.49
N LEU A 87 -6.26 9.44 13.50
CA LEU A 87 -5.65 8.32 12.79
C LEU A 87 -4.40 8.74 12.01
N TYR A 88 -4.46 9.94 11.41
CA TYR A 88 -3.32 10.52 10.72
C TYR A 88 -2.13 10.76 11.67
N GLU A 89 -2.40 11.30 12.86
CA GLU A 89 -1.37 11.52 13.89
C GLU A 89 -0.82 10.19 14.44
N ILE A 90 -1.68 9.20 14.68
CA ILE A 90 -1.27 7.86 15.14
C ILE A 90 -0.31 7.23 14.13
N PHE A 91 -0.67 7.27 12.84
CA PHE A 91 0.18 6.74 11.79
C PHE A 91 1.52 7.50 11.69
N ASP A 92 1.49 8.84 11.72
CA ASP A 92 2.68 9.69 11.66
C ASP A 92 3.64 9.43 12.85
N LYS A 93 3.09 9.34 14.06
CA LYS A 93 3.88 9.04 15.26
C LYS A 93 4.46 7.64 15.25
N SER A 94 3.72 6.65 14.76
CA SER A 94 4.20 5.27 14.63
C SER A 94 5.41 5.19 13.70
N PHE A 95 5.40 5.95 12.61
CA PHE A 95 6.53 5.98 11.67
C PHE A 95 7.75 6.73 12.21
N LYS A 96 7.57 7.85 12.93
CA LYS A 96 8.66 8.61 13.54
C LYS A 96 9.37 7.83 14.64
N ASN A 97 8.70 6.85 15.23
CA ASN A 97 9.21 6.05 16.35
C ASN A 97 9.45 4.57 15.95
N ILE A 98 9.59 4.28 14.66
CA ILE A 98 9.92 2.92 14.22
C ILE A 98 11.26 2.51 14.83
N ASP A 99 11.21 1.60 15.80
CA ASP A 99 12.37 0.86 16.28
C ASP A 99 12.53 -0.41 15.43
N LEU A 100 13.50 -0.39 14.53
CA LEU A 100 13.81 -1.54 13.68
C LEU A 100 14.71 -2.58 14.38
N GLY A 101 15.00 -2.39 15.67
CA GLY A 101 15.90 -3.24 16.45
C GLY A 101 17.37 -2.99 16.14
N ASN A 102 18.25 -3.60 16.94
CA ASN A 102 19.69 -3.28 17.02
C ASN A 102 20.49 -3.53 15.73
N ASN A 103 19.96 -4.26 14.77
CA ASN A 103 20.66 -4.67 13.54
C ASN A 103 20.15 -3.96 12.28
N LYS A 104 19.20 -3.03 12.40
CA LYS A 104 18.59 -2.35 11.26
C LYS A 104 18.90 -0.87 11.28
N LYS A 105 19.57 -0.38 10.24
CA LYS A 105 19.82 1.03 10.03
C LYS A 105 18.72 1.62 9.17
N LEU A 106 17.94 2.54 9.73
CA LEU A 106 16.90 3.27 9.01
C LEU A 106 17.53 4.42 8.21
N GLU A 107 17.29 4.45 6.92
CA GLU A 107 17.49 5.64 6.09
C GLU A 107 16.11 6.19 5.72
N GLU A 108 15.65 7.21 6.44
CA GLU A 108 14.39 7.87 6.12
C GLU A 108 14.56 8.73 4.87
N LYS A 109 13.73 8.49 3.85
CA LYS A 109 13.54 9.39 2.72
C LYS A 109 12.09 9.81 2.68
N LYS A 110 11.85 11.11 2.71
CA LYS A 110 10.52 11.68 2.59
C LYS A 110 10.06 11.52 1.13
N LEU A 111 9.15 10.60 0.90
CA LEU A 111 8.46 10.50 -0.39
C LEU A 111 7.62 11.75 -0.61
N ASN A 112 7.97 12.51 -1.63
CA ASN A 112 7.14 13.59 -2.12
C ASN A 112 6.05 13.01 -3.03
N LEU A 113 5.06 12.32 -2.44
CA LEU A 113 3.91 11.77 -3.15
C LEU A 113 2.84 12.82 -3.46
N ASN A 114 3.24 14.07 -3.72
CA ASN A 114 2.32 15.17 -4.02
C ASN A 114 1.37 14.88 -5.20
N ASN A 115 1.65 13.87 -6.00
CA ASN A 115 0.83 13.42 -7.12
C ASN A 115 -0.10 12.24 -6.77
N PHE A 116 -0.06 11.74 -5.54
CA PHE A 116 -0.89 10.63 -5.09
C PHE A 116 -2.20 11.16 -4.52
N LYS A 117 -3.28 11.05 -5.25
CA LYS A 117 -4.64 11.20 -4.73
C LYS A 117 -5.31 9.83 -4.76
N ILE A 118 -5.51 9.23 -3.59
CA ILE A 118 -6.51 8.18 -3.43
C ILE A 118 -7.82 8.93 -3.27
N GLU A 119 -8.69 8.86 -4.26
CA GLU A 119 -9.98 9.53 -4.21
C GLU A 119 -10.76 9.04 -2.98
N ASN A 120 -11.29 9.98 -2.21
CA ASN A 120 -12.14 9.80 -1.03
C ASN A 120 -11.45 9.39 0.29
N PHE A 121 -10.12 9.26 0.37
CA PHE A 121 -9.46 8.91 1.62
C PHE A 121 -8.32 9.87 1.96
N LYS A 122 -8.20 10.22 3.24
CA LYS A 122 -6.98 10.85 3.73
C LYS A 122 -5.89 9.78 3.77
N HIS A 123 -4.70 10.12 3.29
CA HIS A 123 -3.58 9.18 3.24
C HIS A 123 -2.25 9.85 3.47
N LYS A 124 -1.28 9.05 3.89
CA LYS A 124 0.12 9.45 4.04
C LYS A 124 1.01 8.26 3.77
N CYS A 125 2.13 8.48 3.07
CA CYS A 125 3.11 7.44 2.80
C CYS A 125 4.50 7.89 3.24
N TYR A 126 5.29 6.93 3.67
CA TYR A 126 6.70 7.06 4.02
C TYR A 126 7.53 6.08 3.22
N GLU A 127 8.65 6.55 2.70
CA GLU A 127 9.72 5.69 2.17
C GLU A 127 10.77 5.51 3.27
N TYR A 128 11.21 4.29 3.47
CA TYR A 128 12.32 3.98 4.35
C TYR A 128 13.05 2.76 3.84
N ASP A 129 14.39 2.83 3.87
CA ASP A 129 15.24 1.71 3.51
C ASP A 129 15.84 1.17 4.81
N TYR A 130 15.99 -0.13 4.91
CA TYR A 130 16.67 -0.75 6.04
C TYR A 130 17.60 -1.88 5.56
N TYR A 131 18.56 -2.21 6.42
CA TYR A 131 19.48 -3.31 6.18
C TYR A 131 19.19 -4.43 7.17
N GLU A 132 19.12 -5.64 6.68
CA GLU A 132 19.01 -6.87 7.46
C GLU A 132 20.05 -7.86 6.93
N ASP A 133 20.95 -8.33 7.78
CA ASP A 133 22.07 -9.24 7.43
C ASP A 133 22.91 -8.74 6.23
N ASN A 134 23.16 -7.43 6.15
CA ASN A 134 23.82 -6.71 5.06
C ASN A 134 23.06 -6.66 3.72
N GLU A 135 21.84 -7.15 3.68
CA GLU A 135 20.96 -6.98 2.52
C GLU A 135 20.10 -5.72 2.68
N LYS A 136 20.07 -4.90 1.64
CA LYS A 136 19.24 -3.69 1.63
C LYS A 136 17.84 -4.04 1.20
N THR A 137 16.86 -3.61 2.00
CA THR A 137 15.44 -3.69 1.69
C THR A 137 14.89 -2.28 1.49
N TYR A 138 14.26 -2.05 0.35
CA TYR A 138 13.50 -0.85 0.03
C TYR A 138 12.07 -1.01 0.48
N SER A 139 11.53 0.03 1.14
CA SER A 139 10.18 -0.04 1.70
C SER A 139 9.41 1.24 1.50
N ILE A 140 8.12 1.09 1.19
CA ILE A 140 7.14 2.17 1.25
C ILE A 140 6.00 1.71 2.14
N SER A 141 5.60 2.57 3.08
CA SER A 141 4.47 2.33 3.95
C SER A 141 3.43 3.43 3.81
N CYS A 142 2.20 3.05 3.52
CA CYS A 142 1.10 3.97 3.34
C CYS A 142 -0.02 3.69 4.33
N GLY A 143 -0.44 4.74 5.06
CA GLY A 143 -1.67 4.76 5.84
C GLY A 143 -2.80 5.37 5.03
N ILE A 144 -3.94 4.70 4.95
CA ILE A 144 -5.18 5.14 4.33
C ILE A 144 -6.25 5.20 5.41
N MET A 145 -6.92 6.34 5.57
CA MET A 145 -7.75 6.63 6.72
C MET A 145 -9.15 7.05 6.31
N THR A 146 -10.13 6.50 7.02
CA THR A 146 -11.51 6.98 7.08
C THR A 146 -11.96 6.94 8.55
N GLU A 147 -13.14 7.41 8.89
CA GLU A 147 -13.61 7.42 10.28
C GLU A 147 -13.48 6.04 10.93
N GLY A 148 -12.73 5.97 12.01
CA GLY A 148 -12.49 4.76 12.79
C GLY A 148 -11.58 3.72 12.15
N TYR A 149 -11.21 3.84 10.88
CA TYR A 149 -10.43 2.81 10.19
C TYR A 149 -9.10 3.35 9.68
N LEU A 150 -8.03 2.65 10.01
CA LEU A 150 -6.68 2.84 9.50
C LEU A 150 -6.26 1.57 8.75
N LEU A 151 -6.11 1.67 7.44
CA LEU A 151 -5.49 0.63 6.62
C LEU A 151 -4.02 0.99 6.43
N ILE A 152 -3.12 0.10 6.81
CA ILE A 152 -1.67 0.22 6.57
C ILE A 152 -1.29 -0.77 5.48
N ILE A 153 -0.66 -0.27 4.40
CA ILE A 153 -0.12 -1.09 3.33
C ILE A 153 1.38 -0.83 3.23
N ASN A 154 2.15 -1.89 3.38
CA ASN A 154 3.60 -1.88 3.28
C ASN A 154 4.04 -2.62 2.03
N PHE A 155 4.98 -2.03 1.30
CA PHE A 155 5.63 -2.60 0.13
C PHE A 155 7.10 -2.83 0.47
N TYR A 156 7.62 -4.02 0.21
CA TYR A 156 8.98 -4.43 0.51
C TYR A 156 9.62 -5.13 -0.69
N SER A 157 10.85 -4.78 -1.03
CA SER A 157 11.66 -5.52 -2.00
C SER A 157 13.15 -5.21 -1.83
N ALA A 158 14.02 -6.10 -2.31
CA ALA A 158 15.42 -5.83 -2.54
C ALA A 158 15.65 -4.89 -3.75
N SER A 159 14.63 -4.64 -4.56
CA SER A 159 14.65 -3.73 -5.71
C SER A 159 13.77 -2.50 -5.46
N ARG A 160 14.38 -1.31 -5.57
CA ARG A 160 13.66 -0.04 -5.47
C ARG A 160 12.58 0.09 -6.55
N ASP A 161 12.94 -0.24 -7.79
CA ASP A 161 12.02 -0.12 -8.93
C ASP A 161 10.76 -0.98 -8.75
N GLU A 162 10.89 -2.15 -8.12
CA GLU A 162 9.75 -3.00 -7.83
C GLU A 162 8.80 -2.36 -6.84
N VAL A 163 9.32 -1.74 -5.78
CA VAL A 163 8.51 -1.05 -4.77
C VAL A 163 7.83 0.19 -5.38
N GLU A 164 8.57 1.01 -6.12
CA GLU A 164 8.03 2.19 -6.81
C GLU A 164 6.96 1.81 -7.84
N ASN A 165 7.16 0.71 -8.57
CA ASN A 165 6.15 0.20 -9.52
C ASN A 165 4.91 -0.39 -8.82
N ALA A 166 5.07 -0.96 -7.63
CA ALA A 166 3.97 -1.59 -6.90
C ALA A 166 3.04 -0.58 -6.23
N ILE A 167 3.51 0.61 -5.90
CA ILE A 167 2.71 1.63 -5.22
C ILE A 167 1.44 2.01 -5.99
N LYS A 168 1.44 1.85 -7.31
CA LYS A 168 0.24 2.07 -8.15
C LYS A 168 -0.97 1.22 -7.75
N TYR A 169 -0.78 0.10 -7.05
CA TYR A 169 -1.89 -0.75 -6.61
C TYR A 169 -2.70 -0.10 -5.50
N ILE A 170 -2.13 0.85 -4.78
CA ILE A 170 -2.82 1.63 -3.74
C ILE A 170 -4.05 2.38 -4.29
N TYR A 171 -3.99 2.82 -5.57
CA TYR A 171 -5.13 3.50 -6.22
C TYR A 171 -6.36 2.61 -6.41
N SER A 172 -6.19 1.31 -6.27
CA SER A 172 -7.28 0.35 -6.37
C SER A 172 -7.90 -0.02 -5.04
N VAL A 173 -7.47 0.64 -3.95
CA VAL A 173 -8.01 0.41 -2.61
C VAL A 173 -9.41 1.02 -2.51
N GLU A 174 -10.35 0.23 -2.03
CA GLU A 174 -11.73 0.62 -1.80
C GLU A 174 -12.17 0.18 -0.40
N LYS A 175 -12.98 0.98 0.29
CA LYS A 175 -13.66 0.58 1.53
C LYS A 175 -14.87 -0.27 1.16
N ILE A 176 -15.01 -1.43 1.79
CA ILE A 176 -16.19 -2.29 1.64
C ILE A 176 -17.24 -1.79 2.62
N ASN A 177 -18.43 -1.48 2.11
CA ASN A 177 -19.58 -1.01 2.88
C ASN A 177 -20.33 -2.18 3.51
#